data_fe37dae1d9c8ab203b0cb67f4e81bb94
#
_entry.id   fe37dae1d9c8ab203b0cb67f4e81bb94
#
_cell.length_a   1.000
_cell.length_b   1.000
_cell.length_c   1.000
_cell.angle_alpha   90.00
_cell.angle_beta   90.00
_cell.angle_gamma   90.00
#
_symmetry.space_group_name_H-M   'P 1'
#
loop_
_entity.id
_entity.type
_entity.pdbx_description
1 polymer ?
#
loop_
_entity_poly.entity_id
_entity_poly.type
_entity_poly.pdbx_seq_one_letter_code
_entity_poly.pdbx_strand_id
1 'polypeptide(L)'
;MILAAFLVLVALMAFNGVSAVSEGFNLGIRDSIMIAHSFTEEFGPAHGLHGATYTVDVEFSSKNLVKGSNWVVDIGDASAILSEVLKEYNFKHLNELFPTENTTTEFMCKVIHGDMCSKLKQKNWRGGLTVKLHESHKAWASYSKDV
;
A
#
# COMPACT_ATOMS: atom_id res chain seq x y z
N MET A 1 -15.03 -43.93 -50.04
CA MET A 1 -15.47 -42.55 -49.74
C MET A 1 -15.30 -42.34 -48.24
N ILE A 2 -14.23 -41.67 -47.84
CA ILE A 2 -13.89 -41.43 -46.45
C ILE A 2 -14.25 -39.95 -46.14
N LEU A 3 -15.24 -39.74 -45.28
CA LEU A 3 -15.71 -38.42 -44.88
C LEU A 3 -14.78 -37.90 -43.77
N ALA A 4 -13.96 -36.94 -44.07
CA ALA A 4 -13.10 -36.27 -43.08
C ALA A 4 -13.94 -35.23 -42.32
N ALA A 5 -14.18 -35.50 -41.05
CA ALA A 5 -14.79 -34.53 -40.11
C ALA A 5 -13.74 -33.51 -39.67
N PHE A 6 -13.90 -32.25 -40.10
CA PHE A 6 -13.11 -31.11 -39.60
C PHE A 6 -13.65 -30.72 -38.21
N LEU A 7 -12.85 -31.01 -37.17
CA LEU A 7 -13.12 -30.54 -35.84
C LEU A 7 -12.62 -29.10 -35.73
N VAL A 8 -13.51 -28.11 -35.74
CA VAL A 8 -13.18 -26.71 -35.49
C VAL A 8 -13.03 -26.55 -33.97
N LEU A 9 -11.81 -26.48 -33.52
CA LEU A 9 -11.48 -26.13 -32.11
C LEU A 9 -11.64 -24.61 -31.92
N VAL A 10 -12.80 -24.17 -31.44
CA VAL A 10 -12.98 -22.78 -31.03
C VAL A 10 -12.23 -22.58 -29.70
N ALA A 11 -11.03 -22.00 -29.77
CA ALA A 11 -10.34 -21.54 -28.60
C ALA A 11 -11.13 -20.39 -27.97
N LEU A 12 -11.82 -20.65 -26.87
CA LEU A 12 -12.40 -19.61 -26.02
C LEU A 12 -11.24 -18.81 -25.41
N MET A 13 -10.88 -17.68 -26.05
CA MET A 13 -10.05 -16.67 -25.43
C MET A 13 -10.86 -16.12 -24.26
N ALA A 14 -10.50 -16.55 -23.04
CA ALA A 14 -10.97 -15.87 -21.84
C ALA A 14 -10.43 -14.44 -21.89
N PHE A 15 -11.27 -13.51 -22.29
CA PHE A 15 -11.06 -12.10 -22.04
C PHE A 15 -10.93 -11.96 -20.52
N ASN A 16 -9.72 -11.74 -20.03
CA ASN A 16 -9.48 -11.31 -18.66
C ASN A 16 -10.24 -9.99 -18.50
N GLY A 17 -11.42 -10.11 -17.92
CA GLY A 17 -12.36 -9.03 -17.77
C GLY A 17 -11.70 -7.87 -17.01
N VAL A 18 -12.00 -6.67 -17.49
CA VAL A 18 -11.95 -5.45 -16.68
C VAL A 18 -12.48 -5.83 -15.31
N SER A 19 -11.63 -5.68 -14.26
CA SER A 19 -12.03 -5.92 -12.88
C SER A 19 -13.28 -5.07 -12.64
N ALA A 20 -14.44 -5.73 -12.52
CA ALA A 20 -15.65 -5.04 -12.15
C ALA A 20 -15.39 -4.37 -10.81
N VAL A 21 -15.68 -3.07 -10.71
CA VAL A 21 -15.62 -2.35 -9.43
C VAL A 21 -16.51 -3.13 -8.48
N SER A 22 -15.91 -3.81 -7.49
CA SER A 22 -16.70 -4.51 -6.48
C SER A 22 -17.33 -3.47 -5.57
N GLU A 23 -18.63 -3.61 -5.32
CA GLU A 23 -19.33 -2.77 -4.33
C GLU A 23 -18.61 -2.85 -2.98
N GLY A 24 -18.37 -1.70 -2.37
CA GLY A 24 -17.67 -1.59 -1.09
C GLY A 24 -17.48 -0.15 -0.66
N PHE A 25 -16.93 0.00 0.51
CA PHE A 25 -16.65 1.31 1.13
C PHE A 25 -15.16 1.47 1.34
N ASN A 26 -14.66 2.66 1.11
CA ASN A 26 -13.29 3.05 1.39
C ASN A 26 -13.28 4.25 2.34
N LEU A 27 -12.35 4.23 3.30
CA LEU A 27 -11.99 5.37 4.13
C LEU A 27 -10.52 5.65 3.96
N GLY A 28 -10.16 6.90 3.66
CA GLY A 28 -8.76 7.34 3.57
C GLY A 28 -8.39 8.29 4.71
N ILE A 29 -7.19 8.12 5.25
CA ILE A 29 -6.55 9.07 6.17
C ILE A 29 -5.18 9.47 5.61
N ARG A 30 -4.67 10.61 6.02
CA ARG A 30 -3.39 11.16 5.55
C ARG A 30 -2.57 11.71 6.70
N ASP A 31 -1.26 11.50 6.64
CA ASP A 31 -0.25 12.14 7.49
C ASP A 31 1.05 12.33 6.68
N SER A 32 2.10 12.86 7.28
CA SER A 32 3.39 13.08 6.63
C SER A 32 4.56 12.86 7.57
N ILE A 33 5.71 12.46 7.00
CA ILE A 33 6.98 12.32 7.72
C ILE A 33 8.12 12.92 6.90
N MET A 34 9.15 13.36 7.60
CA MET A 34 10.43 13.75 7.01
C MET A 34 11.46 12.67 7.29
N ILE A 35 12.16 12.24 6.24
CA ILE A 35 13.21 11.21 6.34
C ILE A 35 14.47 11.66 5.62
N ALA A 36 15.58 10.97 5.87
CA ALA A 36 16.75 11.01 5.03
C ALA A 36 17.12 9.59 4.62
N HIS A 37 17.61 9.42 3.40
CA HIS A 37 18.12 8.15 2.90
C HIS A 37 19.14 8.34 1.77
N SER A 38 19.81 7.25 1.43
CA SER A 38 20.67 7.11 0.26
C SER A 38 20.45 5.75 -0.36
N PHE A 39 20.85 5.59 -1.61
CA PHE A 39 20.70 4.33 -2.35
C PHE A 39 22.06 3.83 -2.85
N THR A 40 22.08 2.65 -3.44
CA THR A 40 23.23 2.10 -4.15
C THR A 40 23.50 2.87 -5.46
N GLU A 41 24.70 2.73 -6.04
CA GLU A 41 25.19 3.57 -7.15
C GLU A 41 24.29 3.54 -8.40
N GLU A 42 23.57 2.45 -8.63
CA GLU A 42 22.65 2.30 -9.78
C GLU A 42 21.47 3.28 -9.77
N PHE A 43 21.20 3.95 -8.65
CA PHE A 43 20.13 4.95 -8.54
C PHE A 43 20.55 6.35 -9.03
N GLY A 44 21.78 6.48 -9.60
CA GLY A 44 22.24 7.73 -10.20
C GLY A 44 22.26 8.88 -9.18
N PRO A 45 21.63 10.05 -9.47
CA PRO A 45 21.66 11.19 -8.57
C PRO A 45 21.08 10.92 -7.17
N ALA A 46 20.18 9.94 -7.04
CA ALA A 46 19.59 9.55 -5.76
C ALA A 46 20.51 8.68 -4.88
N HIS A 47 21.68 8.25 -5.41
CA HIS A 47 22.70 7.55 -4.63
C HIS A 47 23.16 8.37 -3.40
N GLY A 48 23.36 9.67 -3.57
CA GLY A 48 23.78 10.55 -2.47
C GLY A 48 22.73 10.67 -1.36
N LEU A 49 23.20 10.89 -0.13
CA LEU A 49 22.30 11.16 0.99
C LEU A 49 21.41 12.37 0.69
N HIS A 50 20.13 12.19 0.79
CA HIS A 50 19.13 13.24 0.56
C HIS A 50 17.93 13.08 1.51
N GLY A 51 17.19 14.17 1.70
CA GLY A 51 15.97 14.20 2.48
C GLY A 51 14.74 14.18 1.60
N ALA A 52 13.66 13.59 2.11
CA ALA A 52 12.35 13.64 1.50
C ALA A 52 11.26 13.88 2.54
N THR A 53 10.18 14.54 2.13
CA THR A 53 8.94 14.60 2.91
C THR A 53 7.94 13.65 2.27
N TYR A 54 7.70 12.51 2.91
CA TYR A 54 6.69 11.59 2.46
C TYR A 54 5.31 12.05 2.91
N THR A 55 4.38 12.21 1.98
CA THR A 55 2.95 12.24 2.28
C THR A 55 2.46 10.80 2.26
N VAL A 56 1.83 10.37 3.34
CA VAL A 56 1.39 8.99 3.57
C VAL A 56 -0.13 8.94 3.57
N ASP A 57 -0.70 8.30 2.56
CA ASP A 57 -2.12 7.97 2.49
C ASP A 57 -2.32 6.53 2.93
N VAL A 58 -3.30 6.30 3.80
CA VAL A 58 -3.73 4.96 4.17
C VAL A 58 -5.21 4.82 3.86
N GLU A 59 -5.56 3.84 3.03
CA GLU A 59 -6.93 3.53 2.65
C GLU A 59 -7.34 2.20 3.29
N PHE A 60 -8.50 2.21 3.92
CA PHE A 60 -9.18 1.07 4.53
C PHE A 60 -10.39 0.71 3.67
N SER A 61 -10.51 -0.54 3.26
CA SER A 61 -11.62 -1.01 2.44
C SER A 61 -12.39 -2.15 3.11
N SER A 62 -13.72 -2.13 2.95
CA SER A 62 -14.61 -3.17 3.43
C SER A 62 -15.86 -3.27 2.58
N LYS A 63 -16.39 -4.49 2.41
CA LYS A 63 -17.69 -4.70 1.75
C LYS A 63 -18.87 -4.18 2.55
N ASN A 64 -18.75 -4.16 3.89
CA ASN A 64 -19.82 -3.80 4.79
C ASN A 64 -19.34 -2.78 5.81
N LEU A 65 -20.26 -1.91 6.23
CA LEU A 65 -20.03 -1.02 7.36
C LEU A 65 -20.24 -1.75 8.69
N VAL A 66 -19.56 -1.30 9.73
CA VAL A 66 -19.77 -1.79 11.10
C VAL A 66 -21.20 -1.46 11.54
N LYS A 67 -21.92 -2.48 12.00
CA LYS A 67 -23.31 -2.34 12.43
C LYS A 67 -23.43 -1.33 13.58
N GLY A 68 -24.30 -0.36 13.40
CA GLY A 68 -24.61 0.68 14.39
C GLY A 68 -23.80 1.97 14.20
N SER A 69 -22.49 1.88 13.97
CA SER A 69 -21.65 3.06 13.73
C SER A 69 -21.61 3.49 12.26
N ASN A 70 -21.91 2.58 11.34
CA ASN A 70 -21.88 2.83 9.88
C ASN A 70 -20.54 3.36 9.34
N TRP A 71 -19.44 2.92 9.90
CA TRP A 71 -18.10 3.24 9.42
C TRP A 71 -17.34 1.99 8.88
N VAL A 72 -16.28 2.20 8.12
CA VAL A 72 -15.29 1.18 7.74
C VAL A 72 -14.36 0.89 8.92
N VAL A 73 -13.87 1.96 9.53
CA VAL A 73 -13.02 1.99 10.72
C VAL A 73 -13.25 3.33 11.44
N ASP A 74 -13.04 3.39 12.74
CA ASP A 74 -13.03 4.66 13.47
C ASP A 74 -11.86 5.54 13.01
N ILE A 75 -12.16 6.78 12.55
CA ILE A 75 -11.16 7.71 12.01
C ILE A 75 -10.13 8.10 13.08
N GLY A 76 -10.58 8.28 14.33
CA GLY A 76 -9.70 8.63 15.44
C GLY A 76 -8.71 7.53 15.75
N ASP A 77 -9.18 6.28 15.86
CA ASP A 77 -8.34 5.09 16.05
C ASP A 77 -7.36 4.90 14.88
N ALA A 78 -7.86 4.99 13.65
CA ALA A 78 -7.04 4.85 12.46
C ALA A 78 -5.92 5.90 12.40
N SER A 79 -6.25 7.17 12.66
CA SER A 79 -5.29 8.28 12.66
C SER A 79 -4.26 8.14 13.80
N ALA A 80 -4.67 7.71 14.97
CA ALA A 80 -3.77 7.47 16.10
C ALA A 80 -2.77 6.34 15.79
N ILE A 81 -3.25 5.24 15.18
CA ILE A 81 -2.39 4.12 14.75
C ILE A 81 -1.38 4.59 13.71
N LEU A 82 -1.84 5.33 12.69
CA LEU A 82 -0.94 5.87 11.65
C LEU A 82 0.13 6.76 12.27
N SER A 83 -0.26 7.71 13.13
CA SER A 83 0.68 8.62 13.80
C SER A 83 1.71 7.84 14.65
N GLU A 84 1.28 6.79 15.35
CA GLU A 84 2.18 5.94 16.15
C GLU A 84 3.19 5.20 15.27
N VAL A 85 2.73 4.60 14.17
CA VAL A 85 3.62 3.91 13.22
C VAL A 85 4.62 4.87 12.59
N LEU A 86 4.17 6.04 12.17
CA LEU A 86 5.03 7.00 11.48
C LEU A 86 6.09 7.64 12.38
N LYS A 87 5.88 7.72 13.70
CA LYS A 87 6.89 8.20 14.66
C LYS A 87 8.19 7.40 14.62
N GLU A 88 8.13 6.12 14.26
CA GLU A 88 9.31 5.26 14.18
C GLU A 88 10.26 5.69 13.05
N TYR A 89 9.74 6.37 12.02
CA TYR A 89 10.47 6.77 10.81
C TYR A 89 10.69 8.28 10.71
N ASN A 90 9.88 9.08 11.40
CA ASN A 90 9.92 10.53 11.28
C ASN A 90 11.24 11.11 11.84
N PHE A 91 11.91 11.96 11.04
CA PHE A 91 13.24 12.53 11.31
C PHE A 91 14.34 11.47 11.47
N LYS A 92 14.21 10.32 10.80
CA LYS A 92 15.22 9.26 10.82
C LYS A 92 16.00 9.20 9.50
N HIS A 93 17.23 8.67 9.63
CA HIS A 93 18.01 8.20 8.49
C HIS A 93 17.64 6.73 8.25
N LEU A 94 16.90 6.46 7.18
CA LEU A 94 16.32 5.13 6.94
C LEU A 94 17.38 4.04 6.74
N ASN A 95 18.56 4.36 6.21
CA ASN A 95 19.64 3.38 6.07
C ASN A 95 20.21 2.90 7.41
N GLU A 96 20.04 3.67 8.51
CA GLU A 96 20.41 3.20 9.86
C GLU A 96 19.41 2.17 10.39
N LEU A 97 18.13 2.30 10.00
CA LEU A 97 17.07 1.35 10.37
C LEU A 97 17.08 0.11 9.46
N PHE A 98 17.47 0.27 8.21
CA PHE A 98 17.47 -0.76 7.17
C PHE A 98 18.82 -0.80 6.43
N PRO A 99 19.91 -1.24 7.10
CA PRO A 99 21.27 -1.08 6.57
C PRO A 99 21.59 -1.95 5.34
N THR A 100 20.77 -2.95 5.06
CA THR A 100 20.94 -3.88 3.91
C THR A 100 19.97 -3.63 2.77
N GLU A 101 19.09 -2.61 2.90
CA GLU A 101 18.01 -2.39 1.97
C GLU A 101 18.14 -1.02 1.27
N ASN A 102 17.80 -0.98 0.00
CA ASN A 102 17.45 0.29 -0.64
C ASN A 102 16.05 0.69 -0.17
N THR A 103 15.97 1.74 0.63
CA THR A 103 14.72 2.21 1.25
C THR A 103 13.88 3.01 0.26
N THR A 104 13.56 2.37 -0.88
CA THR A 104 12.71 2.95 -1.94
C THR A 104 11.31 3.23 -1.41
N THR A 105 10.56 4.04 -2.13
CA THR A 105 9.17 4.37 -1.79
C THR A 105 8.31 3.11 -1.71
N GLU A 106 8.53 2.13 -2.61
CA GLU A 106 7.83 0.83 -2.61
C GLU A 106 8.17 -0.01 -1.38
N PHE A 107 9.46 -0.08 -1.01
CA PHE A 107 9.92 -0.78 0.18
C PHE A 107 9.25 -0.19 1.43
N MET A 108 9.27 1.13 1.58
CA MET A 108 8.67 1.80 2.73
C MET A 108 7.14 1.67 2.78
N CYS A 109 6.45 1.63 1.63
CA CYS A 109 5.03 1.30 1.60
C CYS A 109 4.75 -0.07 2.25
N LYS A 110 5.54 -1.08 1.91
CA LYS A 110 5.39 -2.44 2.45
C LYS A 110 5.72 -2.50 3.95
N VAL A 111 6.74 -1.78 4.39
CA VAL A 111 7.14 -1.71 5.81
C VAL A 111 6.02 -1.07 6.63
N ILE A 112 5.60 0.14 6.28
CA ILE A 112 4.53 0.87 6.99
C ILE A 112 3.23 0.07 6.98
N HIS A 113 2.89 -0.58 5.86
CA HIS A 113 1.73 -1.46 5.77
C HIS A 113 1.81 -2.61 6.80
N GLY A 114 2.97 -3.27 6.94
CA GLY A 114 3.18 -4.34 7.91
C GLY A 114 2.96 -3.89 9.35
N ASP A 115 3.46 -2.70 9.71
CA ASP A 115 3.30 -2.12 11.04
C ASP A 115 1.85 -1.74 11.32
N MET A 116 1.18 -1.11 10.34
CA MET A 116 -0.26 -0.83 10.41
C MET A 116 -1.07 -2.10 10.62
N CYS A 117 -0.80 -3.17 9.83
CA CYS A 117 -1.45 -4.46 9.97
C CYS A 117 -1.30 -5.04 11.38
N SER A 118 -0.10 -4.96 11.95
CA SER A 118 0.19 -5.50 13.29
C SER A 118 -0.68 -4.82 14.35
N LYS A 119 -0.81 -3.49 14.29
CA LYS A 119 -1.63 -2.72 15.23
C LYS A 119 -3.13 -2.90 15.00
N LEU A 120 -3.58 -2.95 13.74
CA LEU A 120 -4.98 -3.19 13.39
C LEU A 120 -5.47 -4.57 13.84
N LYS A 121 -4.61 -5.61 13.75
CA LYS A 121 -4.91 -6.95 14.26
C LYS A 121 -5.15 -6.95 15.78
N GLN A 122 -4.40 -6.17 16.53
CA GLN A 122 -4.62 -6.00 17.98
C GLN A 122 -5.99 -5.35 18.29
N LYS A 123 -6.49 -4.54 17.39
CA LYS A 123 -7.85 -3.94 17.46
C LYS A 123 -8.93 -4.85 16.87
N ASN A 124 -8.59 -6.07 16.43
CA ASN A 124 -9.49 -7.01 15.73
C ASN A 124 -10.12 -6.45 14.45
N TRP A 125 -9.54 -5.42 13.84
CA TRP A 125 -9.99 -4.92 12.55
C TRP A 125 -9.55 -5.86 11.42
N ARG A 126 -10.43 -6.04 10.42
CA ARG A 126 -10.19 -6.85 9.21
C ARG A 126 -10.74 -6.11 8.00
N GLY A 127 -10.01 -6.17 6.89
CA GLY A 127 -10.40 -5.56 5.63
C GLY A 127 -9.20 -5.37 4.73
N GLY A 128 -9.40 -4.76 3.58
CA GLY A 128 -8.30 -4.36 2.71
C GLY A 128 -7.62 -3.11 3.24
N LEU A 129 -6.29 -3.12 3.23
CA LEU A 129 -5.45 -2.00 3.64
C LEU A 129 -4.50 -1.65 2.49
N THR A 130 -4.50 -0.38 2.10
CA THR A 130 -3.54 0.17 1.13
C THR A 130 -2.76 1.30 1.78
N VAL A 131 -1.43 1.21 1.69
CA VAL A 131 -0.53 2.32 2.03
C VAL A 131 0.03 2.90 0.74
N LYS A 132 -0.08 4.21 0.56
CA LYS A 132 0.49 4.95 -0.55
C LYS A 132 1.42 6.03 0.00
N LEU A 133 2.65 6.05 -0.50
CA LEU A 133 3.64 7.07 -0.21
C LEU A 133 3.86 7.96 -1.42
N HIS A 134 3.73 9.25 -1.23
CA HIS A 134 4.16 10.25 -2.20
C HIS A 134 5.52 10.78 -1.77
N GLU A 135 6.53 10.49 -2.53
CA GLU A 135 7.89 11.05 -2.35
C GLU A 135 7.97 12.48 -2.85
N SER A 136 7.16 12.78 -3.86
CA SER A 136 7.01 14.12 -4.43
C SER A 136 5.61 14.25 -5.05
N HIS A 137 5.33 15.44 -5.59
CA HIS A 137 4.11 15.67 -6.38
C HIS A 137 4.06 14.88 -7.70
N LYS A 138 5.17 14.26 -8.12
CA LYS A 138 5.30 13.53 -9.39
C LYS A 138 5.41 12.02 -9.23
N ALA A 139 5.89 11.55 -8.07
CA ALA A 139 6.22 10.15 -7.86
C ALA A 139 5.60 9.63 -6.57
N TRP A 140 5.00 8.48 -6.67
CA TRP A 140 4.39 7.74 -5.55
C TRP A 140 4.44 6.24 -5.79
N ALA A 141 4.41 5.49 -4.74
CA ALA A 141 4.21 4.04 -4.75
C ALA A 141 3.05 3.64 -3.84
N SER A 142 2.54 2.45 -3.98
CA SER A 142 1.55 1.90 -3.06
C SER A 142 1.74 0.40 -2.86
N TYR A 143 1.32 -0.07 -1.69
CA TYR A 143 1.26 -1.49 -1.36
C TYR A 143 -0.10 -1.81 -0.74
N SER A 144 -0.75 -2.86 -1.23
CA SER A 144 -2.10 -3.27 -0.81
C SER A 144 -2.10 -4.74 -0.41
N LYS A 145 -2.72 -5.05 0.72
CA LYS A 145 -2.96 -6.42 1.19
C LYS A 145 -4.03 -6.41 2.28
N ASP A 146 -4.75 -7.53 2.43
CA ASP A 146 -5.72 -7.70 3.51
C ASP A 146 -5.03 -7.86 4.88
N VAL A 147 -5.72 -7.35 5.93
CA VAL A 147 -5.33 -7.43 7.35
C VAL A 147 -5.89 -8.69 8.01
#